data_0fcc3627d828609774c95d5903e6c966
#
_entry.id   0fcc3627d828609774c95d5903e6c966
#
_cell.length_a   1.000
_cell.length_b   1.000
_cell.length_c   1.000
_cell.angle_alpha   90.00
_cell.angle_beta   90.00
_cell.angle_gamma   90.00
#
_symmetry.space_group_name_H-M   'P 1'
#
loop_
_entity.id
_entity.type
_entity.pdbx_description
1 polymer ?
#
loop_
_entity_poly.entity_id
_entity_poly.type
_entity_poly.pdbx_seq_one_letter_code
_entity_poly.pdbx_strand_id
1 'polypeptide(L)'
;MRKRRITALVMALVLGVAAFSGCGKKDADSKYKVYYVNEDQGEILAESFLPSEEKTSTMVDEMTDKLNKKNAEGHTLLPNGVQIRECVNDDGMLLVDFTPEYRELNPVDEVLLRASIVKDYVQIPDIYLVTITAGGEPIVDSQGKEIGAMSLDNFLENTGKEIMAYQYKELNLYFTNEEGNQLVPETRQVYYNG
;
A
#
# COMPACT_ATOMS: atom_id res chain seq x y z
N MET A 1 59.40 -32.08 -13.42
CA MET A 1 58.20 -31.62 -14.16
C MET A 1 56.84 -31.96 -13.52
N ARG A 2 56.72 -33.01 -12.72
CA ARG A 2 55.43 -33.41 -12.10
C ARG A 2 54.96 -32.46 -10.99
N LYS A 3 55.87 -31.85 -10.20
CA LYS A 3 55.53 -30.92 -9.08
C LYS A 3 54.96 -29.56 -9.58
N ARG A 4 55.38 -29.05 -10.75
CA ARG A 4 54.91 -27.79 -11.32
C ARG A 4 53.48 -27.89 -11.89
N ARG A 5 53.03 -29.09 -12.31
CA ARG A 5 51.68 -29.33 -12.81
C ARG A 5 50.66 -29.43 -11.71
N ILE A 6 51.06 -29.90 -10.54
CA ILE A 6 50.16 -30.01 -9.36
C ILE A 6 49.92 -28.62 -8.75
N THR A 7 50.94 -27.74 -8.70
CA THR A 7 50.77 -26.36 -8.20
C THR A 7 49.88 -25.52 -9.11
N ALA A 8 49.96 -25.72 -10.43
CA ALA A 8 49.11 -25.03 -11.37
C ALA A 8 47.63 -25.50 -11.28
N LEU A 9 47.43 -26.79 -10.95
CA LEU A 9 46.07 -27.34 -10.81
C LEU A 9 45.38 -26.90 -9.53
N VAL A 10 46.14 -26.77 -8.42
CA VAL A 10 45.65 -26.27 -7.13
C VAL A 10 45.35 -24.76 -7.22
N MET A 11 46.14 -24.00 -7.96
CA MET A 11 45.93 -22.56 -8.14
C MET A 11 44.73 -22.26 -9.07
N ALA A 12 44.41 -23.13 -10.04
CA ALA A 12 43.22 -23.03 -10.87
C ALA A 12 41.94 -23.40 -10.07
N LEU A 13 42.04 -24.28 -9.07
CA LEU A 13 40.89 -24.66 -8.24
C LEU A 13 40.53 -23.59 -7.21
N VAL A 14 41.52 -22.79 -6.72
CA VAL A 14 41.27 -21.70 -5.76
C VAL A 14 40.67 -20.46 -6.45
N LEU A 15 40.98 -20.24 -7.74
CA LEU A 15 40.38 -19.15 -8.51
C LEU A 15 38.95 -19.43 -9.00
N GLY A 16 38.49 -20.68 -8.99
CA GLY A 16 37.13 -21.08 -9.41
C GLY A 16 36.07 -20.91 -8.32
N VAL A 17 36.44 -20.70 -7.05
CA VAL A 17 35.47 -20.59 -5.94
C VAL A 17 35.07 -19.14 -5.65
N ALA A 18 35.74 -18.15 -6.23
CA ALA A 18 35.46 -16.72 -5.99
C ALA A 18 34.35 -16.13 -6.90
N ALA A 19 33.73 -16.90 -7.80
CA ALA A 19 32.75 -16.39 -8.77
C ALA A 19 31.29 -16.70 -8.42
N PHE A 20 31.03 -17.32 -7.24
CA PHE A 20 29.65 -17.54 -6.74
C PHE A 20 29.35 -16.76 -5.46
N SER A 21 29.97 -15.62 -5.28
CA SER A 21 29.39 -14.61 -4.43
C SER A 21 28.21 -13.99 -5.21
N GLY A 22 27.10 -14.72 -5.23
CA GLY A 22 25.82 -14.14 -5.61
C GLY A 22 25.64 -12.93 -4.71
N CYS A 23 25.81 -11.74 -5.27
CA CYS A 23 25.35 -10.50 -4.69
C CYS A 23 23.83 -10.62 -4.63
N GLY A 24 23.30 -11.24 -3.58
CA GLY A 24 21.97 -10.94 -3.11
C GLY A 24 22.05 -9.45 -2.79
N LYS A 25 21.51 -8.59 -3.67
CA LYS A 25 21.17 -7.24 -3.28
C LYS A 25 20.34 -7.41 -2.00
N LYS A 26 20.90 -7.05 -0.84
CA LYS A 26 20.10 -6.66 0.29
C LYS A 26 19.24 -5.53 -0.29
N ASP A 27 17.94 -5.72 -0.34
CA ASP A 27 17.02 -4.63 -0.63
C ASP A 27 17.40 -3.53 0.35
N ALA A 28 18.02 -2.47 -0.16
CA ALA A 28 18.30 -1.30 0.62
C ALA A 28 16.93 -0.82 1.12
N ASP A 29 16.82 -0.61 2.43
CA ASP A 29 15.58 -0.15 3.06
C ASP A 29 15.22 1.19 2.40
N SER A 30 14.39 1.12 1.35
CA SER A 30 14.03 2.30 0.55
C SER A 30 13.09 3.17 1.38
N LYS A 31 13.23 4.49 1.23
CA LYS A 31 12.29 5.48 1.77
C LYS A 31 10.86 5.21 1.30
N TYR A 32 10.71 4.73 0.05
CA TYR A 32 9.41 4.44 -0.56
C TYR A 32 9.18 2.93 -0.67
N LYS A 33 7.92 2.53 -0.57
CA LYS A 33 7.48 1.13 -0.67
C LYS A 33 6.35 1.01 -1.68
N VAL A 34 6.19 -0.17 -2.26
CA VAL A 34 4.96 -0.57 -2.93
C VAL A 34 4.24 -1.54 -2.03
N TYR A 35 2.96 -1.29 -1.80
CA TYR A 35 2.06 -2.10 -1.00
C TYR A 35 1.15 -2.90 -1.91
N TYR A 36 0.88 -4.15 -1.59
CA TYR A 36 0.04 -5.01 -2.41
C TYR A 36 -0.67 -6.07 -1.57
N VAL A 37 -1.77 -6.58 -2.09
CA VAL A 37 -2.60 -7.57 -1.39
C VAL A 37 -2.03 -8.97 -1.57
N ASN A 38 -1.86 -9.67 -0.45
CA ASN A 38 -1.69 -11.13 -0.45
C ASN A 38 -3.07 -11.78 -0.29
N GLU A 39 -3.66 -12.19 -1.41
CA GLU A 39 -5.01 -12.78 -1.43
C GLU A 39 -5.12 -14.07 -0.59
N ASP A 40 -4.04 -14.88 -0.53
CA ASP A 40 -4.03 -16.13 0.24
C ASP A 40 -4.10 -15.91 1.75
N GLN A 41 -3.54 -14.83 2.24
CA GLN A 41 -3.43 -14.52 3.67
C GLN A 41 -4.37 -13.39 4.11
N GLY A 42 -4.96 -12.66 3.16
CA GLY A 42 -5.84 -11.52 3.43
C GLY A 42 -5.10 -10.40 4.16
N GLU A 43 -3.89 -10.08 3.73
CA GLU A 43 -3.05 -9.04 4.33
C GLU A 43 -2.36 -8.18 3.27
N ILE A 44 -1.92 -6.99 3.68
CA ILE A 44 -1.12 -6.10 2.84
C ILE A 44 0.35 -6.39 3.10
N LEU A 45 1.08 -6.73 2.04
CA LEU A 45 2.54 -6.85 2.02
C LEU A 45 3.17 -5.57 1.49
N ALA A 46 4.47 -5.40 1.72
CA ALA A 46 5.24 -4.28 1.23
C ALA A 46 6.62 -4.70 0.76
N GLU A 47 7.07 -4.14 -0.36
CA GLU A 47 8.45 -4.27 -0.84
C GLU A 47 9.04 -2.89 -1.17
N SER A 48 10.37 -2.83 -1.28
CA SER A 48 11.06 -1.57 -1.58
C SER A 48 10.69 -1.04 -2.97
N PHE A 49 10.40 0.26 -3.04
CA PHE A 49 10.23 1.01 -4.27
C PHE A 49 11.36 2.03 -4.40
N LEU A 50 12.10 1.96 -5.51
CA LEU A 50 13.22 2.84 -5.81
C LEU A 50 12.90 3.61 -7.09
N PRO A 51 12.32 4.82 -6.98
CA PRO A 51 12.04 5.64 -8.15
C PRO A 51 13.34 6.09 -8.81
N SER A 52 13.32 6.22 -10.13
CA SER A 52 14.46 6.75 -10.89
C SER A 52 14.72 8.23 -10.61
N GLU A 53 13.65 8.97 -10.26
CA GLU A 53 13.66 10.39 -9.95
C GLU A 53 12.58 10.71 -8.90
N GLU A 54 12.91 11.57 -7.91
CA GLU A 54 11.93 12.05 -6.93
C GLU A 54 11.08 13.21 -7.49
N LYS A 55 10.46 12.98 -8.64
CA LYS A 55 9.48 13.88 -9.25
C LYS A 55 8.11 13.22 -9.23
N THR A 56 7.11 13.94 -8.77
CA THR A 56 5.75 13.43 -8.55
C THR A 56 5.20 12.64 -9.75
N SER A 57 5.25 13.22 -10.96
CA SER A 57 4.74 12.55 -12.16
C SER A 57 5.51 11.27 -12.48
N THR A 58 6.86 11.30 -12.41
CA THR A 58 7.70 10.12 -12.66
C THR A 58 7.41 9.02 -11.64
N MET A 59 7.27 9.39 -10.36
CA MET A 59 6.98 8.42 -9.31
C MET A 59 5.60 7.79 -9.45
N VAL A 60 4.58 8.56 -9.86
CA VAL A 60 3.23 8.05 -10.15
C VAL A 60 3.28 7.05 -11.30
N ASP A 61 3.95 7.40 -12.41
CA ASP A 61 4.07 6.52 -13.57
C ASP A 61 4.81 5.22 -13.23
N GLU A 62 5.95 5.31 -12.56
CA GLU A 62 6.76 4.14 -12.18
C GLU A 62 6.07 3.25 -11.13
N MET A 63 5.30 3.83 -10.20
CA MET A 63 4.49 3.08 -9.24
C MET A 63 3.38 2.33 -9.97
N THR A 64 2.69 3.00 -10.88
CA THR A 64 1.63 2.41 -11.71
C THR A 64 2.18 1.26 -12.56
N ASP A 65 3.31 1.47 -13.21
CA ASP A 65 3.99 0.44 -14.01
C ASP A 65 4.39 -0.76 -13.16
N LYS A 66 4.91 -0.52 -11.96
CA LYS A 66 5.29 -1.59 -11.04
C LYS A 66 4.09 -2.41 -10.57
N LEU A 67 2.98 -1.77 -10.24
CA LEU A 67 1.74 -2.44 -9.83
C LEU A 67 1.15 -3.28 -10.97
N ASN A 68 1.14 -2.76 -12.20
CA ASN A 68 0.60 -3.42 -13.39
C ASN A 68 1.54 -4.48 -13.99
N LYS A 69 2.84 -4.46 -13.63
CA LYS A 69 3.86 -5.32 -14.24
C LYS A 69 3.65 -6.78 -13.89
N LYS A 70 3.49 -7.59 -14.92
CA LYS A 70 3.44 -9.05 -14.76
C LYS A 70 4.83 -9.62 -14.45
N ASN A 71 4.88 -10.49 -13.44
CA ASN A 71 6.06 -11.31 -13.17
C ASN A 71 6.22 -12.43 -14.22
N ALA A 72 7.24 -13.29 -14.07
CA ALA A 72 7.51 -14.39 -14.99
C ALA A 72 6.36 -15.43 -15.05
N GLU A 73 5.52 -15.48 -14.03
CA GLU A 73 4.37 -16.38 -13.91
C GLU A 73 3.08 -15.75 -14.43
N GLY A 74 3.14 -14.47 -14.84
CA GLY A 74 2.01 -13.72 -15.39
C GLY A 74 1.14 -13.00 -14.36
N HIS A 75 1.53 -12.99 -13.08
CA HIS A 75 0.83 -12.32 -12.00
C HIS A 75 1.33 -10.89 -11.83
N THR A 76 0.44 -9.98 -11.48
CA THR A 76 0.74 -8.59 -11.11
C THR A 76 0.77 -8.45 -9.57
N LEU A 77 1.11 -7.27 -9.06
CA LEU A 77 0.93 -6.93 -7.65
C LEU A 77 -0.52 -6.55 -7.31
N LEU A 78 -1.38 -6.43 -8.32
CA LEU A 78 -2.81 -6.22 -8.17
C LEU A 78 -3.54 -7.57 -8.19
N PRO A 79 -4.75 -7.67 -7.57
CA PRO A 79 -5.59 -8.84 -7.65
C PRO A 79 -5.85 -9.29 -9.09
N ASN A 80 -6.06 -10.59 -9.29
CA ASN A 80 -6.15 -11.16 -10.62
C ASN A 80 -7.24 -10.51 -11.48
N GLY A 81 -6.85 -10.06 -12.69
CA GLY A 81 -7.72 -9.38 -13.64
C GLY A 81 -7.81 -7.85 -13.46
N VAL A 82 -7.43 -7.33 -12.30
CA VAL A 82 -7.46 -5.87 -12.04
C VAL A 82 -6.20 -5.22 -12.60
N GLN A 83 -6.37 -4.06 -13.24
CA GLN A 83 -5.26 -3.21 -13.72
C GLN A 83 -5.60 -1.74 -13.49
N ILE A 84 -4.58 -0.91 -13.27
CA ILE A 84 -4.71 0.54 -13.31
C ILE A 84 -4.66 0.97 -14.78
N ARG A 85 -5.70 1.67 -15.21
CA ARG A 85 -5.84 2.18 -16.59
C ARG A 85 -5.20 3.55 -16.75
N GLU A 86 -5.41 4.40 -15.75
CA GLU A 86 -4.99 5.79 -15.80
C GLU A 86 -4.80 6.35 -14.39
N CYS A 87 -3.82 7.23 -14.23
CA CYS A 87 -3.63 8.07 -13.06
C CYS A 87 -3.60 9.55 -13.48
N VAL A 88 -4.47 10.37 -12.89
CA VAL A 88 -4.53 11.81 -13.16
C VAL A 88 -4.36 12.58 -11.86
N ASN A 89 -3.30 13.41 -11.78
CA ASN A 89 -3.06 14.28 -10.63
C ASN A 89 -3.61 15.68 -10.92
N ASP A 90 -4.54 16.13 -10.08
CA ASP A 90 -5.08 17.49 -10.06
C ASP A 90 -4.77 18.13 -8.71
N ASP A 91 -3.73 18.93 -8.67
CA ASP A 91 -3.27 19.70 -7.49
C ASP A 91 -3.16 18.86 -6.20
N GLY A 92 -2.57 17.68 -6.32
CA GLY A 92 -2.34 16.77 -5.19
C GLY A 92 -3.49 15.83 -4.86
N MET A 93 -4.58 15.87 -5.60
CA MET A 93 -5.62 14.86 -5.63
C MET A 93 -5.39 13.92 -6.81
N LEU A 94 -4.98 12.69 -6.53
CA LEU A 94 -4.73 11.69 -7.55
C LEU A 94 -5.98 10.86 -7.81
N LEU A 95 -6.50 10.92 -9.02
CA LEU A 95 -7.49 9.97 -9.52
C LEU A 95 -6.77 8.73 -10.04
N VAL A 96 -7.13 7.56 -9.53
CA VAL A 96 -6.67 6.24 -10.00
C VAL A 96 -7.86 5.50 -10.59
N ASP A 97 -7.86 5.31 -11.91
CA ASP A 97 -8.93 4.57 -12.61
C ASP A 97 -8.49 3.14 -12.89
N PHE A 98 -9.27 2.20 -12.39
CA PHE A 98 -9.07 0.77 -12.60
C PHE A 98 -9.91 0.23 -13.75
N THR A 99 -9.55 -0.94 -14.21
CA THR A 99 -10.40 -1.75 -15.11
C THR A 99 -11.71 -2.14 -14.40
N PRO A 100 -12.80 -2.42 -15.14
CA PRO A 100 -14.09 -2.77 -14.55
C PRO A 100 -14.07 -4.00 -13.62
N GLU A 101 -13.09 -4.89 -13.78
CA GLU A 101 -12.87 -6.09 -12.98
C GLU A 101 -12.64 -5.77 -11.49
N TYR A 102 -12.25 -4.53 -11.16
CA TYR A 102 -12.20 -4.05 -9.77
C TYR A 102 -13.53 -4.27 -9.04
N ARG A 103 -14.67 -4.13 -9.73
CA ARG A 103 -16.00 -4.29 -9.13
C ARG A 103 -16.40 -5.75 -8.86
N GLU A 104 -15.62 -6.70 -9.39
CA GLU A 104 -15.82 -8.14 -9.19
C GLU A 104 -15.05 -8.65 -7.97
N LEU A 105 -14.22 -7.82 -7.34
CA LEU A 105 -13.49 -8.17 -6.13
C LEU A 105 -14.45 -8.50 -4.99
N ASN A 106 -14.08 -9.48 -4.18
CA ASN A 106 -14.79 -9.69 -2.93
C ASN A 106 -14.55 -8.50 -1.97
N PRO A 107 -15.43 -8.27 -1.00
CA PRO A 107 -15.35 -7.08 -0.14
C PRO A 107 -14.05 -6.96 0.67
N VAL A 108 -13.41 -8.07 1.02
CA VAL A 108 -12.14 -8.06 1.78
C VAL A 108 -11.00 -7.61 0.89
N ASP A 109 -10.86 -8.21 -0.29
CA ASP A 109 -9.81 -7.86 -1.24
C ASP A 109 -9.98 -6.42 -1.76
N GLU A 110 -11.23 -5.96 -1.95
CA GLU A 110 -11.52 -4.58 -2.33
C GLU A 110 -10.99 -3.59 -1.29
N VAL A 111 -11.30 -3.80 -0.01
CA VAL A 111 -10.86 -2.93 1.08
C VAL A 111 -9.34 -2.94 1.20
N LEU A 112 -8.70 -4.11 1.10
CA LEU A 112 -7.25 -4.24 1.18
C LEU A 112 -6.55 -3.60 -0.02
N LEU A 113 -7.08 -3.81 -1.24
CA LEU A 113 -6.55 -3.17 -2.44
C LEU A 113 -6.65 -1.65 -2.34
N ARG A 114 -7.80 -1.13 -1.97
CA ARG A 114 -8.01 0.30 -1.77
C ARG A 114 -7.05 0.89 -0.75
N ALA A 115 -6.79 0.18 0.36
CA ALA A 115 -5.82 0.57 1.37
C ALA A 115 -4.39 0.61 0.82
N SER A 116 -3.98 -0.43 0.09
CA SER A 116 -2.64 -0.48 -0.49
C SER A 116 -2.42 0.66 -1.48
N ILE A 117 -3.40 0.93 -2.35
CA ILE A 117 -3.36 2.01 -3.35
C ILE A 117 -3.25 3.39 -2.69
N VAL A 118 -4.03 3.66 -1.64
CA VAL A 118 -3.89 4.91 -0.89
C VAL A 118 -2.49 5.05 -0.30
N LYS A 119 -1.95 3.98 0.31
CA LYS A 119 -0.57 3.98 0.83
C LYS A 119 0.48 4.20 -0.25
N ASP A 120 0.30 3.58 -1.42
CA ASP A 120 1.25 3.68 -2.53
C ASP A 120 1.40 5.11 -3.04
N TYR A 121 0.29 5.82 -3.16
CA TYR A 121 0.34 7.12 -3.78
C TYR A 121 0.50 8.30 -2.82
N VAL A 122 -0.07 8.24 -1.59
CA VAL A 122 0.09 9.37 -0.65
C VAL A 122 1.49 9.49 -0.04
N GLN A 123 2.36 8.49 -0.21
CA GLN A 123 3.78 8.63 0.15
C GLN A 123 4.59 9.42 -0.89
N ILE A 124 4.04 9.60 -2.10
CA ILE A 124 4.66 10.38 -3.18
C ILE A 124 4.54 11.87 -2.85
N PRO A 125 5.63 12.66 -2.97
CA PRO A 125 5.57 14.09 -2.73
C PRO A 125 4.45 14.77 -3.52
N ASP A 126 3.79 15.73 -2.90
CA ASP A 126 2.69 16.54 -3.46
C ASP A 126 1.41 15.74 -3.83
N ILE A 127 1.28 14.48 -3.37
CA ILE A 127 0.02 13.73 -3.40
C ILE A 127 -0.54 13.66 -1.97
N TYR A 128 -1.73 14.18 -1.76
CA TYR A 128 -2.37 14.28 -0.44
C TYR A 128 -3.63 13.42 -0.33
N LEU A 129 -4.32 13.24 -1.45
CA LEU A 129 -5.58 12.52 -1.54
C LEU A 129 -5.58 11.59 -2.74
N VAL A 130 -6.25 10.46 -2.61
CA VAL A 130 -6.48 9.50 -3.69
C VAL A 130 -7.98 9.29 -3.86
N THR A 131 -8.46 9.40 -5.09
CA THR A 131 -9.82 9.01 -5.48
C THR A 131 -9.73 7.82 -6.42
N ILE A 132 -10.60 6.85 -6.24
CA ILE A 132 -10.62 5.63 -7.06
C ILE A 132 -11.88 5.57 -7.90
N THR A 133 -11.70 5.22 -9.17
CA THR A 133 -12.79 4.87 -10.09
C THR A 133 -12.52 3.49 -10.70
N ALA A 134 -13.55 2.86 -11.23
CA ALA A 134 -13.45 1.60 -11.93
C ALA A 134 -14.26 1.69 -13.23
N GLY A 135 -13.54 1.64 -14.37
CA GLY A 135 -14.14 1.86 -15.68
C GLY A 135 -14.65 3.29 -15.89
N GLY A 136 -14.03 4.27 -15.20
CA GLY A 136 -14.42 5.68 -15.25
C GLY A 136 -15.55 6.08 -14.28
N GLU A 137 -16.15 5.13 -13.56
CA GLU A 137 -17.24 5.39 -12.63
C GLU A 137 -16.75 5.31 -11.18
N PRO A 138 -17.22 6.17 -10.25
CA PRO A 138 -16.85 6.12 -8.84
C PRO A 138 -17.09 4.76 -8.20
N ILE A 139 -16.23 4.36 -7.26
CA ILE A 139 -16.49 3.20 -6.42
C ILE A 139 -17.49 3.55 -5.32
N VAL A 140 -18.24 2.56 -4.85
CA VAL A 140 -19.27 2.73 -3.83
C VAL A 140 -19.06 1.79 -2.65
N ASP A 141 -19.52 2.21 -1.48
CA ASP A 141 -19.55 1.39 -0.28
C ASP A 141 -20.69 0.33 -0.33
N SER A 142 -20.79 -0.49 0.73
CA SER A 142 -21.83 -1.52 0.87
C SER A 142 -23.26 -0.97 0.90
N GLN A 143 -23.44 0.35 1.05
CA GLN A 143 -24.74 1.04 1.04
C GLN A 143 -25.03 1.72 -0.30
N GLY A 144 -24.11 1.60 -1.27
CA GLY A 144 -24.22 2.24 -2.57
C GLY A 144 -23.86 3.73 -2.58
N LYS A 145 -23.25 4.24 -1.51
CA LYS A 145 -22.74 5.61 -1.43
C LYS A 145 -21.34 5.68 -2.04
N GLU A 146 -21.09 6.70 -2.84
CA GLU A 146 -19.77 6.96 -3.42
C GLU A 146 -18.70 7.12 -2.33
N ILE A 147 -17.57 6.44 -2.54
CA ILE A 147 -16.37 6.58 -1.74
C ILE A 147 -15.59 7.75 -2.34
N GLY A 148 -15.46 8.82 -1.56
CA GLY A 148 -14.77 10.04 -1.99
C GLY A 148 -13.26 9.93 -1.88
N ALA A 149 -12.60 11.10 -1.82
CA ALA A 149 -11.16 11.20 -1.68
C ALA A 149 -10.68 10.65 -0.33
N MET A 150 -9.59 9.90 -0.37
CA MET A 150 -9.01 9.18 0.75
C MET A 150 -7.58 9.65 1.05
N SER A 151 -7.22 9.66 2.33
CA SER A 151 -5.87 9.86 2.84
C SER A 151 -5.55 8.79 3.88
N LEU A 152 -4.32 8.75 4.40
CA LEU A 152 -3.97 7.83 5.50
C LEU A 152 -4.80 8.09 6.76
N ASP A 153 -5.20 9.34 7.00
CA ASP A 153 -5.92 9.73 8.21
C ASP A 153 -7.40 9.33 8.19
N ASN A 154 -8.01 9.23 7.00
CA ASN A 154 -9.42 8.89 6.86
C ASN A 154 -9.66 7.49 6.27
N PHE A 155 -8.59 6.74 6.01
CA PHE A 155 -8.65 5.37 5.54
C PHE A 155 -8.50 4.40 6.72
N LEU A 156 -9.56 3.69 7.05
CA LEU A 156 -9.52 2.60 8.02
C LEU A 156 -9.03 1.33 7.32
N GLU A 157 -7.80 0.92 7.62
CA GLU A 157 -7.31 -0.41 7.26
C GLU A 157 -8.06 -1.45 8.08
N ASN A 158 -9.12 -1.98 7.54
CA ASN A 158 -9.86 -3.04 8.19
C ASN A 158 -9.19 -4.40 7.90
N THR A 159 -8.01 -4.62 8.46
CA THR A 159 -7.24 -5.86 8.29
C THR A 159 -7.76 -7.01 9.15
N GLY A 160 -8.97 -6.90 9.71
CA GLY A 160 -9.52 -7.93 10.62
C GLY A 160 -8.80 -8.01 11.97
N LYS A 161 -7.53 -7.66 12.05
CA LYS A 161 -6.77 -7.55 13.30
C LYS A 161 -7.05 -6.24 14.02
N GLU A 162 -7.36 -5.19 13.28
CA GLU A 162 -7.63 -3.85 13.81
C GLU A 162 -9.11 -3.62 14.18
N ILE A 163 -10.04 -4.44 13.66
CA ILE A 163 -11.46 -4.42 14.12
C ILE A 163 -11.55 -4.69 15.62
N MET A 164 -10.60 -5.43 16.18
CA MET A 164 -10.54 -5.69 17.63
C MET A 164 -9.96 -4.52 18.44
N ALA A 165 -9.35 -3.53 17.80
CA ALA A 165 -8.74 -2.38 18.47
C ALA A 165 -9.68 -1.19 18.63
N TYR A 166 -10.78 -1.13 17.88
CA TYR A 166 -11.80 -0.10 18.05
C TYR A 166 -12.73 -0.47 19.19
N GLN A 167 -12.43 0.00 20.38
CA GLN A 167 -13.34 -0.09 21.51
C GLN A 167 -14.16 1.19 21.61
N TYR A 168 -15.49 1.01 21.70
CA TYR A 168 -16.33 2.09 22.17
C TYR A 168 -15.97 2.41 23.62
N LYS A 169 -15.57 3.64 23.88
CA LYS A 169 -15.45 4.14 25.24
C LYS A 169 -16.54 5.16 25.52
N GLU A 170 -17.16 5.02 26.65
CA GLU A 170 -18.03 6.03 27.18
C GLU A 170 -17.18 7.12 27.85
N LEU A 171 -17.27 8.34 27.34
CA LEU A 171 -16.68 9.52 27.94
C LEU A 171 -17.74 10.29 28.66
N ASN A 172 -17.51 10.56 29.92
CA ASN A 172 -18.31 11.50 30.68
C ASN A 172 -17.71 12.90 30.52
N LEU A 173 -18.39 13.71 29.72
CA LEU A 173 -18.05 15.12 29.52
C LEU A 173 -18.85 15.95 30.47
N TYR A 174 -18.26 17.01 31.04
CA TYR A 174 -18.93 17.90 31.98
C TYR A 174 -19.07 19.27 31.31
N PHE A 175 -20.30 19.71 31.13
CA PHE A 175 -20.63 21.01 30.56
C PHE A 175 -21.24 21.90 31.64
N THR A 176 -21.07 23.19 31.55
CA THR A 176 -21.78 24.14 32.39
C THR A 176 -23.25 24.17 31.99
N ASN A 177 -24.15 24.27 33.00
CA ASN A 177 -25.56 24.56 32.74
C ASN A 177 -25.72 25.96 32.14
N GLU A 178 -26.92 26.30 31.67
CA GLU A 178 -27.23 27.61 31.07
C GLU A 178 -26.88 28.81 31.97
N GLU A 179 -26.96 28.62 33.28
CA GLU A 179 -26.65 29.63 34.30
C GLU A 179 -25.14 29.73 34.61
N GLY A 180 -24.30 28.79 34.10
CA GLY A 180 -22.85 28.79 34.30
C GLY A 180 -22.38 28.47 35.74
N ASN A 181 -23.25 27.97 36.59
CA ASN A 181 -23.01 27.76 38.04
C ASN A 181 -22.88 26.29 38.45
N GLN A 182 -23.16 25.33 37.55
CA GLN A 182 -23.11 23.90 37.82
C GLN A 182 -22.57 23.14 36.60
N LEU A 183 -21.78 22.06 36.86
CA LEU A 183 -21.35 21.11 35.83
C LEU A 183 -22.40 20.00 35.72
N VAL A 184 -22.87 19.78 34.50
CA VAL A 184 -23.79 18.73 34.12
C VAL A 184 -23.03 17.65 33.33
N PRO A 185 -23.05 16.39 33.75
CA PRO A 185 -22.40 15.31 32.99
C PRO A 185 -23.23 14.94 31.75
N GLU A 186 -22.56 14.76 30.63
CA GLU A 186 -23.10 14.18 29.40
C GLU A 186 -22.23 12.98 28.99
N THR A 187 -22.84 11.80 28.87
CA THR A 187 -22.14 10.60 28.46
C THR A 187 -22.19 10.50 26.94
N ARG A 188 -21.03 10.45 26.29
CA ARG A 188 -20.89 10.20 24.82
C ARG A 188 -20.10 8.95 24.57
N GLN A 189 -20.59 8.15 23.63
CA GLN A 189 -19.82 7.03 23.08
C GLN A 189 -18.88 7.56 22.00
N VAL A 190 -17.60 7.33 22.17
CA VAL A 190 -16.57 7.71 21.19
C VAL A 190 -15.78 6.49 20.76
N TYR A 191 -15.39 6.50 19.50
CA TYR A 191 -14.43 5.54 18.98
C TYR A 191 -13.03 5.90 19.46
N TYR A 192 -12.34 4.94 20.02
CA TYR A 192 -10.96 5.10 20.45
C TYR A 192 -10.13 3.96 19.88
N ASN A 193 -9.07 4.31 19.14
CA ASN A 193 -7.98 3.42 18.82
C ASN A 193 -6.87 3.68 19.83
N GLY A 194 -6.63 2.70 20.68
CA GLY A 194 -5.65 2.78 21.75
C GLY A 194 -4.23 2.98 21.28
#